data_9efdd3179979981ead68f4035ca3a2af
#
_entry.id   9efdd3179979981ead68f4035ca3a2af
#
_cell.length_a   1.000
_cell.length_b   1.000
_cell.length_c   1.000
_cell.angle_alpha   90.00
_cell.angle_beta   90.00
_cell.angle_gamma   90.00
#
_symmetry.space_group_name_H-M   'P 1'
#
loop_
_entity.id
_entity.type
_entity.pdbx_description
1 polymer ?
#
loop_
_entity_poly.entity_id
_entity_poly.type
_entity_poly.pdbx_seq_one_letter_code
_entity_poly.pdbx_strand_id
1 'polypeptide(L)'
;FESCISFGSSFGGRLRVPGVARLAAGNKHEYLRPIRPGDEFHIYDKYMGFEEKETRGKAYRMFIESVPRYFINQRDEIAAIATGRNIYLATPPSKRERRDNKPYADKKRHHYGKEELDIIHQGYEEQLAGVGRRGAETRYWEDVVEGEAIRPVVKGPYDVCDACARTVVSCYTYAFAIKWAAMRKHLQHHPIDPETGEYRFRRDWHYEDHAARLFGVPYANVGGIHNEMMLVHGVTDWMGDDAFVKVMDSQDRRMNFLGDMTWVKGKVARKFVENGEHLVELEVWGENQDGVVHTKANFIVRLVSRAEYQSSF
;
A
#
# COMPACT_ATOMS: atom_id res chain seq x y z
N PHE A 1 3.60 -13.40 3.20
CA PHE A 1 4.05 -13.16 4.60
C PHE A 1 4.07 -11.68 4.93
N GLU A 2 4.58 -10.85 4.03
CA GLU A 2 4.64 -9.38 4.17
C GLU A 2 3.27 -8.75 4.39
N SER A 3 2.20 -9.30 3.79
CA SER A 3 0.84 -8.81 3.96
C SER A 3 0.35 -8.88 5.41
N CYS A 4 0.77 -9.88 6.18
CA CYS A 4 0.37 -10.03 7.57
C CYS A 4 1.03 -8.99 8.49
N ILE A 5 2.27 -8.61 8.20
CA ILE A 5 2.99 -7.58 8.95
C ILE A 5 2.47 -6.19 8.61
N SER A 6 2.25 -5.88 7.32
CA SER A 6 1.71 -4.59 6.89
C SER A 6 0.33 -4.33 7.48
N PHE A 7 -0.45 -5.40 7.64
CA PHE A 7 -1.78 -5.34 8.20
C PHE A 7 -1.81 -4.87 9.65
N GLY A 8 -0.80 -5.23 10.42
CA GLY A 8 -0.65 -4.82 11.78
C GLY A 8 -0.51 -3.30 11.96
N SER A 9 0.21 -2.62 11.07
CA SER A 9 0.52 -1.19 11.21
C SER A 9 -0.69 -0.27 11.11
N SER A 10 -1.71 -0.62 10.32
CA SER A 10 -2.88 0.24 10.11
C SER A 10 -3.87 0.27 11.30
N PHE A 11 -3.70 -0.58 12.32
CA PHE A 11 -4.63 -0.71 13.45
C PHE A 11 -4.11 -0.15 14.78
N GLY A 12 -2.81 0.07 14.92
CA GLY A 12 -2.22 0.60 16.16
C GLY A 12 -2.54 2.09 16.37
N GLY A 13 -2.77 2.47 17.64
CA GLY A 13 -2.71 3.84 18.12
C GLY A 13 -3.64 4.88 17.49
N ARG A 14 -4.80 4.49 16.99
CA ARG A 14 -5.69 5.40 16.25
C ARG A 14 -6.35 6.40 17.17
N LEU A 15 -5.85 7.63 17.17
CA LEU A 15 -6.61 8.73 17.73
C LEU A 15 -7.79 9.08 16.80
N ARG A 16 -9.00 9.07 17.36
CA ARG A 16 -10.19 9.60 16.69
C ARG A 16 -10.41 11.02 17.15
N VAL A 17 -10.11 11.97 16.28
CA VAL A 17 -10.39 13.39 16.54
C VAL A 17 -11.73 13.73 15.89
N PRO A 18 -12.77 14.08 16.67
CA PRO A 18 -14.07 14.42 16.11
C PRO A 18 -13.97 15.55 15.07
N GLY A 19 -14.62 15.36 13.94
CA GLY A 19 -14.66 16.36 12.88
C GLY A 19 -13.38 16.53 12.05
N VAL A 20 -12.40 15.65 12.22
CA VAL A 20 -11.16 15.63 11.43
C VAL A 20 -11.19 14.43 10.48
N ALA A 21 -10.99 14.68 9.18
CA ALA A 21 -10.86 13.61 8.21
C ALA A 21 -9.49 12.93 8.36
N ARG A 22 -9.49 11.59 8.42
CA ARG A 22 -8.28 10.77 8.48
C ARG A 22 -8.16 9.96 7.20
N LEU A 23 -6.96 9.95 6.61
CA LEU A 23 -6.60 9.18 5.42
C LEU A 23 -5.34 8.37 5.71
N ALA A 24 -5.23 7.16 5.15
CA ALA A 24 -3.95 6.46 5.07
C ALA A 24 -2.99 7.25 4.15
N ALA A 25 -1.72 7.30 4.52
CA ALA A 25 -0.69 8.04 3.79
C ALA A 25 0.44 7.15 3.27
N GLY A 26 0.37 5.87 3.52
CA GLY A 26 1.40 4.87 3.24
C GLY A 26 1.98 4.24 4.51
N ASN A 27 2.91 3.34 4.32
CA ASN A 27 3.54 2.59 5.39
C ASN A 27 5.06 2.53 5.18
N LYS A 28 5.81 2.34 6.27
CA LYS A 28 7.21 1.94 6.19
C LYS A 28 7.35 0.57 6.87
N HIS A 29 7.91 -0.38 6.16
CA HIS A 29 8.22 -1.71 6.67
C HIS A 29 9.73 -1.88 6.69
N GLU A 30 10.27 -2.29 7.83
CA GLU A 30 11.68 -2.56 8.06
C GLU A 30 11.80 -4.02 8.50
N TYR A 31 12.42 -4.86 7.67
CA TYR A 31 12.65 -6.27 7.96
C TYR A 31 14.10 -6.45 8.42
N LEU A 32 14.26 -6.65 9.71
CA LEU A 32 15.58 -6.77 10.33
C LEU A 32 16.09 -8.20 10.28
N ARG A 33 15.17 -9.17 10.21
CA ARG A 33 15.46 -10.61 10.15
C ARG A 33 14.43 -11.31 9.26
N PRO A 34 14.83 -12.44 8.62
CA PRO A 34 13.85 -13.32 7.96
C PRO A 34 12.84 -13.85 8.96
N ILE A 35 11.58 -13.81 8.58
CA ILE A 35 10.47 -14.40 9.34
C ILE A 35 10.23 -15.80 8.80
N ARG A 36 10.20 -16.80 9.68
CA ARG A 36 10.13 -18.22 9.32
C ARG A 36 8.87 -18.87 9.88
N PRO A 37 8.37 -19.94 9.27
CA PRO A 37 7.33 -20.77 9.87
C PRO A 37 7.73 -21.20 11.28
N GLY A 38 6.81 -21.06 12.25
CA GLY A 38 7.06 -21.37 13.65
C GLY A 38 7.58 -20.19 14.48
N ASP A 39 7.85 -19.03 13.87
CA ASP A 39 8.16 -17.84 14.65
C ASP A 39 6.90 -17.33 15.39
N GLU A 40 7.05 -17.05 16.67
CA GLU A 40 6.05 -16.46 17.55
C GLU A 40 6.41 -15.00 17.84
N PHE A 41 5.42 -14.11 17.85
CA PHE A 41 5.68 -12.68 18.01
C PHE A 41 4.94 -12.07 19.17
N HIS A 42 5.67 -11.33 19.99
CA HIS A 42 5.13 -10.25 20.80
C HIS A 42 5.00 -8.98 19.95
N ILE A 43 3.83 -8.33 20.03
CA ILE A 43 3.54 -7.14 19.23
C ILE A 43 3.22 -5.98 20.16
N TYR A 44 3.92 -4.84 19.97
CA TYR A 44 3.54 -3.61 20.65
C TYR A 44 3.62 -2.40 19.72
N ASP A 45 2.74 -1.42 19.96
CA ASP A 45 2.71 -0.16 19.23
C ASP A 45 3.34 0.95 20.05
N LYS A 46 4.16 1.79 19.41
CA LYS A 46 4.70 2.99 20.02
C LYS A 46 4.05 4.21 19.39
N TYR A 47 3.40 5.01 20.21
CA TYR A 47 2.84 6.27 19.72
C TYR A 47 3.93 7.36 19.65
N MET A 48 4.10 7.96 18.46
CA MET A 48 5.15 8.94 18.19
C MET A 48 4.62 10.39 18.13
N GLY A 49 3.30 10.60 18.33
CA GLY A 49 2.70 11.92 18.24
C GLY A 49 2.31 12.32 16.82
N PHE A 50 2.06 13.61 16.68
CA PHE A 50 1.69 14.24 15.40
C PHE A 50 2.78 15.21 14.96
N GLU A 51 3.08 15.18 13.67
CA GLU A 51 3.89 16.18 12.99
C GLU A 51 2.98 17.07 12.13
N GLU A 52 2.97 18.38 12.36
CA GLU A 52 2.25 19.31 11.50
C GLU A 52 3.04 19.57 10.22
N LYS A 53 2.37 19.41 9.07
CA LYS A 53 2.93 19.75 7.76
C LYS A 53 2.38 21.08 7.27
N GLU A 54 3.26 21.91 6.72
CA GLU A 54 2.87 23.19 6.13
C GLU A 54 1.90 22.97 4.95
N THR A 55 0.78 23.69 4.98
CA THR A 55 -0.28 23.63 3.97
C THR A 55 -0.57 25.00 3.37
N ARG A 56 0.45 25.60 2.74
CA ARG A 56 0.35 26.95 2.16
C ARG A 56 -0.89 27.11 1.27
N GLY A 57 -1.66 28.14 1.55
CA GLY A 57 -2.86 28.50 0.76
C GLY A 57 -4.04 27.53 0.89
N LYS A 58 -4.00 26.51 1.75
CA LYS A 58 -5.11 25.56 1.95
C LYS A 58 -6.00 25.93 3.13
N ALA A 59 -7.28 25.60 3.03
CA ALA A 59 -8.27 25.88 4.06
C ALA A 59 -8.24 24.91 5.26
N TYR A 60 -7.22 24.02 5.34
CA TYR A 60 -7.07 23.02 6.38
C TYR A 60 -5.64 22.97 6.90
N ARG A 61 -5.47 22.52 8.13
CA ARG A 61 -4.17 22.12 8.69
C ARG A 61 -4.00 20.62 8.48
N MET A 62 -2.79 20.18 8.19
CA MET A 62 -2.46 18.78 7.95
C MET A 62 -1.49 18.27 9.02
N PHE A 63 -1.84 17.17 9.63
CA PHE A 63 -0.99 16.49 10.61
C PHE A 63 -0.73 15.07 10.14
N ILE A 64 0.50 14.60 10.32
CA ILE A 64 0.89 13.22 10.06
C ILE A 64 1.12 12.54 11.42
N GLU A 65 0.42 11.44 11.62
CA GLU A 65 0.63 10.51 12.74
C GLU A 65 1.45 9.33 12.22
N SER A 66 2.50 8.97 12.95
CA SER A 66 3.30 7.77 12.69
C SER A 66 3.21 6.84 13.89
N VAL A 67 2.84 5.59 13.64
CA VAL A 67 2.71 4.57 14.69
C VAL A 67 3.54 3.35 14.30
N PRO A 68 4.79 3.26 14.76
CA PRO A 68 5.59 2.06 14.59
C PRO A 68 5.04 0.92 15.46
N ARG A 69 4.90 -0.22 14.83
CA ARG A 69 4.56 -1.51 15.43
C ARG A 69 5.77 -2.42 15.38
N TYR A 70 6.18 -2.90 16.53
CA TYR A 70 7.34 -3.78 16.69
C TYR A 70 6.87 -5.23 16.77
N PHE A 71 7.51 -6.09 15.99
CA PHE A 71 7.34 -7.54 15.99
C PHE A 71 8.58 -8.16 16.63
N ILE A 72 8.44 -8.58 17.87
CA ILE A 72 9.52 -9.19 18.66
C ILE A 72 9.30 -10.69 18.69
N ASN A 73 10.31 -11.46 18.24
CA ASN A 73 10.19 -12.91 18.19
C ASN A 73 10.38 -13.56 19.57
N GLN A 74 10.24 -14.87 19.64
CA GLN A 74 10.38 -15.68 20.87
C GLN A 74 11.81 -15.69 21.46
N ARG A 75 12.77 -15.04 20.80
CA ARG A 75 14.14 -14.84 21.27
C ARG A 75 14.43 -13.40 21.73
N ASP A 76 13.38 -12.62 21.95
CA ASP A 76 13.45 -11.19 22.27
C ASP A 76 14.17 -10.33 21.22
N GLU A 77 14.17 -10.76 19.95
CA GLU A 77 14.75 -10.01 18.84
C GLU A 77 13.67 -9.29 18.06
N ILE A 78 13.91 -8.03 17.69
CA ILE A 78 13.04 -7.30 16.76
C ILE A 78 13.24 -7.90 15.37
N ALA A 79 12.22 -8.59 14.86
CA ALA A 79 12.24 -9.17 13.53
C ALA A 79 11.80 -8.17 12.47
N ALA A 80 10.79 -7.36 12.78
CA ALA A 80 10.30 -6.34 11.86
C ALA A 80 9.71 -5.13 12.61
N ILE A 81 9.68 -3.98 11.92
CA ILE A 81 8.99 -2.78 12.36
C ILE A 81 8.08 -2.31 11.23
N ALA A 82 6.77 -2.20 11.50
CA ALA A 82 5.79 -1.71 10.54
C ALA A 82 5.23 -0.37 11.02
N THR A 83 5.59 0.72 10.36
CA THR A 83 5.16 2.07 10.71
C THR A 83 4.02 2.51 9.81
N GLY A 84 2.80 2.53 10.35
CA GLY A 84 1.64 3.10 9.67
C GLY A 84 1.66 4.63 9.74
N ARG A 85 1.41 5.30 8.63
CA ARG A 85 1.28 6.76 8.55
C ARG A 85 -0.15 7.16 8.21
N ASN A 86 -0.70 8.08 9.00
CA ASN A 86 -2.03 8.63 8.79
C ASN A 86 -1.96 10.14 8.63
N ILE A 87 -2.72 10.67 7.67
CA ILE A 87 -2.91 12.10 7.50
C ILE A 87 -4.22 12.49 8.17
N TYR A 88 -4.18 13.53 8.97
CA TYR A 88 -5.32 14.18 9.57
C TYR A 88 -5.50 15.56 8.97
N LEU A 89 -6.68 15.82 8.39
CA LEU A 89 -7.04 17.11 7.76
C LEU A 89 -8.02 17.85 8.67
N ALA A 90 -7.50 18.78 9.46
CA ALA A 90 -8.28 19.62 10.37
C ALA A 90 -8.77 20.87 9.63
N THR A 91 -10.08 20.90 9.30
CA THR A 91 -10.73 22.05 8.68
C THR A 91 -11.45 22.88 9.75
N PRO A 92 -11.18 24.19 9.90
CA PRO A 92 -11.91 25.04 10.82
C PRO A 92 -13.44 25.00 10.57
N PRO A 93 -14.28 25.07 11.62
CA PRO A 93 -15.75 25.02 11.48
C PRO A 93 -16.29 26.03 10.46
N SER A 94 -15.77 27.24 10.47
CA SER A 94 -16.16 28.35 9.55
C SER A 94 -15.87 28.06 8.06
N LYS A 95 -15.08 27.04 7.76
CA LYS A 95 -14.74 26.65 6.37
C LYS A 95 -15.28 25.27 5.97
N ARG A 96 -16.02 24.58 6.87
CA ARG A 96 -16.59 23.25 6.58
C ARG A 96 -17.72 23.29 5.56
N GLU A 97 -18.49 24.36 5.54
CA GLU A 97 -19.61 24.56 4.61
C GLU A 97 -19.16 24.79 3.16
N ARG A 98 -17.88 25.15 2.93
CA ARG A 98 -17.31 25.36 1.59
C ARG A 98 -16.68 24.12 0.95
N ARG A 99 -16.93 22.93 1.46
CA ARG A 99 -16.49 21.66 0.83
C ARG A 99 -17.39 21.21 -0.32
N ASP A 100 -17.75 22.13 -1.23
CA ASP A 100 -18.41 21.75 -2.50
C ASP A 100 -17.44 21.03 -3.47
N ASN A 101 -16.13 21.16 -3.28
CA ASN A 101 -15.17 20.36 -4.03
C ASN A 101 -15.02 18.97 -3.42
N LYS A 102 -15.91 18.06 -3.82
CA LYS A 102 -15.72 16.63 -3.58
C LYS A 102 -14.45 16.22 -4.35
N PRO A 103 -13.41 15.66 -3.68
CA PRO A 103 -12.24 15.16 -4.38
C PRO A 103 -12.71 14.20 -5.48
N TYR A 104 -12.12 14.32 -6.67
CA TYR A 104 -12.46 13.46 -7.82
C TYR A 104 -13.89 13.63 -8.37
N ALA A 105 -14.57 14.77 -8.15
CA ALA A 105 -15.92 14.99 -8.68
C ALA A 105 -16.00 14.81 -10.20
N ASP A 106 -14.95 15.19 -10.93
CA ASP A 106 -14.84 15.09 -12.39
C ASP A 106 -14.26 13.77 -12.89
N LYS A 107 -13.86 12.83 -11.99
CA LYS A 107 -13.34 11.54 -12.40
C LYS A 107 -14.43 10.75 -13.13
N LYS A 108 -14.12 10.35 -14.35
CA LYS A 108 -14.95 9.42 -15.13
C LYS A 108 -14.29 8.04 -15.13
N ARG A 109 -15.10 6.99 -15.28
CA ARG A 109 -14.56 5.66 -15.55
C ARG A 109 -13.85 5.68 -16.90
N HIS A 110 -12.68 5.07 -16.96
CA HIS A 110 -11.98 4.87 -18.23
C HIS A 110 -12.73 3.83 -19.08
N HIS A 111 -12.78 4.08 -20.37
CA HIS A 111 -13.30 3.14 -21.35
C HIS A 111 -12.13 2.65 -22.18
N TYR A 112 -11.74 1.41 -22.00
CA TYR A 112 -10.61 0.81 -22.69
C TYR A 112 -10.96 0.50 -24.14
N GLY A 113 -10.16 1.03 -25.06
CA GLY A 113 -10.18 0.64 -26.46
C GLY A 113 -9.55 -0.74 -26.67
N LYS A 114 -9.78 -1.32 -27.87
CA LYS A 114 -9.23 -2.64 -28.20
C LYS A 114 -7.70 -2.68 -28.06
N GLU A 115 -7.00 -1.67 -28.56
CA GLU A 115 -5.53 -1.61 -28.52
C GLU A 115 -4.99 -1.55 -27.10
N GLU A 116 -5.64 -0.80 -26.20
CA GLU A 116 -5.27 -0.74 -24.79
C GLU A 116 -5.46 -2.09 -24.10
N LEU A 117 -6.59 -2.77 -24.37
CA LEU A 117 -6.84 -4.11 -23.85
C LEU A 117 -5.85 -5.14 -24.39
N ASP A 118 -5.50 -5.08 -25.67
CA ASP A 118 -4.51 -5.97 -26.26
C ASP A 118 -3.15 -5.82 -25.56
N ILE A 119 -2.71 -4.59 -25.24
CA ILE A 119 -1.48 -4.33 -24.48
C ILE A 119 -1.57 -4.89 -23.05
N ILE A 120 -2.68 -4.69 -22.37
CA ILE A 120 -2.92 -5.22 -21.01
C ILE A 120 -2.87 -6.75 -21.02
N HIS A 121 -3.60 -7.37 -21.95
CA HIS A 121 -3.66 -8.83 -22.08
C HIS A 121 -2.30 -9.42 -22.44
N GLN A 122 -1.54 -8.77 -23.34
CA GLN A 122 -0.17 -9.18 -23.62
C GLN A 122 0.70 -9.14 -22.36
N GLY A 123 0.59 -8.10 -21.53
CA GLY A 123 1.29 -8.03 -20.26
C GLY A 123 0.94 -9.17 -19.31
N TYR A 124 -0.31 -9.64 -19.31
CA TYR A 124 -0.73 -10.81 -18.53
C TYR A 124 -0.19 -12.11 -19.12
N GLU A 125 -0.21 -12.30 -20.44
CA GLU A 125 0.40 -13.47 -21.08
C GLU A 125 1.90 -13.57 -20.77
N GLU A 126 2.60 -12.44 -20.81
CA GLU A 126 4.02 -12.39 -20.43
C GLU A 126 4.24 -12.78 -18.98
N GLN A 127 3.41 -12.31 -18.02
CA GLN A 127 3.48 -12.71 -16.63
C GLN A 127 3.21 -14.20 -16.43
N LEU A 128 2.20 -14.75 -17.12
CA LEU A 128 1.88 -16.19 -17.09
C LEU A 128 3.03 -17.04 -17.64
N ALA A 129 3.72 -16.54 -18.64
CA ALA A 129 4.91 -17.18 -19.21
C ALA A 129 6.17 -17.00 -18.34
N GLY A 130 6.09 -16.28 -17.21
CA GLY A 130 7.22 -15.99 -16.33
C GLY A 130 8.21 -14.96 -16.89
N VAL A 131 7.83 -14.22 -17.93
CA VAL A 131 8.68 -13.21 -18.54
C VAL A 131 8.93 -12.06 -17.56
N GLY A 132 10.19 -11.80 -17.26
CA GLY A 132 10.61 -10.75 -16.31
C GLY A 132 10.68 -11.20 -14.87
N ARG A 133 10.19 -12.40 -14.53
CA ARG A 133 10.38 -13.02 -13.23
C ARG A 133 11.71 -13.75 -13.18
N ARG A 134 12.57 -13.32 -12.29
CA ARG A 134 13.88 -13.96 -12.10
C ARG A 134 13.77 -15.30 -11.39
N GLY A 135 12.91 -15.42 -10.36
CA GLY A 135 12.70 -16.65 -9.59
C GLY A 135 14.00 -17.12 -8.95
N ALA A 136 14.34 -18.41 -9.16
CA ALA A 136 15.54 -19.03 -8.59
C ALA A 136 16.85 -18.63 -9.27
N GLU A 137 16.83 -17.79 -10.31
CA GLU A 137 18.04 -17.25 -10.91
C GLU A 137 18.62 -16.15 -10.00
N THR A 138 19.75 -16.42 -9.35
CA THR A 138 20.37 -15.48 -8.42
C THR A 138 20.72 -14.16 -9.10
N ARG A 139 20.29 -13.05 -8.51
CA ARG A 139 20.70 -11.72 -8.91
C ARG A 139 21.87 -11.27 -8.06
N TYR A 140 23.04 -11.20 -8.67
CA TYR A 140 24.23 -10.73 -7.97
C TYR A 140 24.28 -9.20 -7.92
N TRP A 141 24.73 -8.69 -6.77
CA TRP A 141 24.86 -7.26 -6.56
C TRP A 141 25.79 -6.59 -7.58
N GLU A 142 26.84 -7.29 -7.99
CA GLU A 142 27.83 -6.79 -8.95
C GLU A 142 27.20 -6.50 -10.33
N ASP A 143 26.20 -7.27 -10.73
CA ASP A 143 25.55 -7.17 -12.05
C ASP A 143 24.52 -6.04 -12.13
N VAL A 144 24.15 -5.43 -10.99
CA VAL A 144 23.18 -4.34 -10.97
C VAL A 144 23.80 -3.04 -11.43
N VAL A 145 23.09 -2.32 -12.28
CA VAL A 145 23.50 -1.01 -12.81
C VAL A 145 22.55 0.08 -12.30
N GLU A 146 23.10 1.17 -11.76
CA GLU A 146 22.29 2.34 -11.39
C GLU A 146 21.59 2.94 -12.61
N GLY A 147 20.32 3.29 -12.45
CA GLY A 147 19.44 3.73 -13.54
C GLY A 147 18.77 2.59 -14.31
N GLU A 148 19.12 1.32 -14.08
CA GLU A 148 18.46 0.16 -14.69
C GLU A 148 16.96 0.20 -14.39
N ALA A 149 16.12 0.06 -15.42
CA ALA A 149 14.68 0.01 -15.27
C ALA A 149 14.21 -1.37 -14.80
N ILE A 150 13.26 -1.40 -13.88
CA ILE A 150 12.50 -2.61 -13.54
C ILE A 150 11.50 -2.85 -14.65
N ARG A 151 11.38 -4.11 -15.11
CA ARG A 151 10.37 -4.46 -16.11
C ARG A 151 8.98 -4.12 -15.59
N PRO A 152 8.14 -3.39 -16.36
CA PRO A 152 6.81 -3.05 -15.92
C PRO A 152 5.92 -4.28 -15.73
N VAL A 153 5.12 -4.27 -14.65
CA VAL A 153 4.13 -5.32 -14.34
C VAL A 153 2.73 -4.71 -14.40
N VAL A 154 1.83 -5.32 -15.17
CA VAL A 154 0.44 -4.85 -15.31
C VAL A 154 -0.46 -5.44 -14.24
N LYS A 155 -1.40 -4.65 -13.74
CA LYS A 155 -2.44 -5.01 -12.78
C LYS A 155 -3.77 -4.34 -13.16
N GLY A 156 -4.87 -5.09 -13.06
CA GLY A 156 -6.19 -4.56 -13.44
C GLY A 156 -6.47 -4.63 -14.96
N PRO A 157 -7.57 -4.10 -15.45
CA PRO A 157 -8.51 -3.23 -14.71
C PRO A 157 -9.12 -3.91 -13.49
N TYR A 158 -9.08 -3.20 -12.35
CA TYR A 158 -9.52 -3.78 -11.08
C TYR A 158 -11.02 -3.94 -11.03
N ASP A 159 -11.48 -5.09 -10.51
CA ASP A 159 -12.89 -5.33 -10.20
C ASP A 159 -13.13 -5.60 -8.70
N VAL A 160 -14.36 -5.88 -8.35
CA VAL A 160 -14.75 -6.18 -6.98
C VAL A 160 -14.14 -7.49 -6.48
N CYS A 161 -13.89 -8.46 -7.38
CA CYS A 161 -13.28 -9.74 -7.01
C CYS A 161 -11.84 -9.54 -6.52
N ASP A 162 -11.07 -8.66 -7.19
CA ASP A 162 -9.73 -8.27 -6.75
C ASP A 162 -9.74 -7.64 -5.36
N ALA A 163 -10.71 -6.75 -5.11
CA ALA A 163 -10.87 -6.12 -3.80
C ALA A 163 -11.24 -7.13 -2.71
N CYS A 164 -12.12 -8.09 -3.02
CA CYS A 164 -12.50 -9.16 -2.11
C CYS A 164 -11.33 -10.13 -1.83
N ALA A 165 -10.63 -10.56 -2.88
CA ALA A 165 -9.48 -11.45 -2.76
C ALA A 165 -8.41 -10.84 -1.84
N ARG A 166 -8.06 -9.55 -2.06
CA ARG A 166 -7.15 -8.82 -1.18
C ARG A 166 -7.64 -8.82 0.28
N THR A 167 -8.95 -8.62 0.51
CA THR A 167 -9.53 -8.58 1.85
C THR A 167 -9.40 -9.92 2.56
N VAL A 168 -9.62 -11.02 1.85
CA VAL A 168 -9.45 -12.38 2.39
C VAL A 168 -8.00 -12.65 2.74
N VAL A 169 -7.07 -12.38 1.82
CA VAL A 169 -5.62 -12.60 2.03
C VAL A 169 -5.08 -11.77 3.20
N SER A 170 -5.58 -10.56 3.38
CA SER A 170 -5.17 -9.70 4.49
C SER A 170 -5.93 -9.98 5.80
N CYS A 171 -6.68 -11.08 5.91
CA CYS A 171 -7.50 -11.46 7.07
C CYS A 171 -8.41 -10.32 7.57
N TYR A 172 -8.89 -9.49 6.66
CA TYR A 172 -9.62 -8.26 6.97
C TYR A 172 -11.12 -8.40 6.69
N THR A 173 -11.65 -9.59 6.92
CA THR A 173 -13.09 -9.85 6.82
C THR A 173 -13.77 -9.53 8.15
N TYR A 174 -14.91 -8.86 8.07
CA TYR A 174 -15.80 -8.70 9.21
C TYR A 174 -17.06 -9.55 8.96
N ALA A 175 -17.28 -10.53 9.81
CA ALA A 175 -18.58 -11.17 9.93
C ALA A 175 -19.63 -10.15 10.44
N PHE A 176 -20.91 -10.39 10.16
CA PHE A 176 -22.01 -9.44 10.41
C PHE A 176 -21.99 -8.83 11.81
N ALA A 177 -21.95 -9.64 12.86
CA ALA A 177 -21.93 -9.16 14.23
C ALA A 177 -20.66 -8.36 14.59
N ILE A 178 -19.50 -8.71 14.02
CA ILE A 178 -18.25 -7.99 14.23
C ILE A 178 -18.28 -6.63 13.51
N LYS A 179 -18.85 -6.57 12.30
CA LYS A 179 -19.09 -5.33 11.57
C LYS A 179 -19.97 -4.38 12.41
N TRP A 180 -21.06 -4.89 12.94
CA TRP A 180 -21.95 -4.13 13.84
C TRP A 180 -21.23 -3.66 15.10
N ALA A 181 -20.49 -4.54 15.77
CA ALA A 181 -19.73 -4.20 16.97
C ALA A 181 -18.69 -3.10 16.72
N ALA A 182 -18.10 -3.05 15.51
CA ALA A 182 -17.17 -2.00 15.11
C ALA A 182 -17.86 -0.65 14.86
N MET A 183 -19.08 -0.67 14.35
CA MET A 183 -19.84 0.56 14.00
C MET A 183 -20.63 1.15 15.18
N ARG A 184 -21.26 0.33 16.01
CA ARG A 184 -22.28 0.73 17.00
C ARG A 184 -21.86 1.84 17.97
N LYS A 185 -20.58 1.93 18.28
CA LYS A 185 -20.04 2.97 19.20
C LYS A 185 -19.95 4.35 18.54
N HIS A 186 -20.10 4.44 17.22
CA HIS A 186 -19.88 5.65 16.44
C HIS A 186 -20.86 5.79 15.28
N LEU A 187 -22.09 5.31 15.45
CA LEU A 187 -23.13 5.30 14.40
C LEU A 187 -23.35 6.68 13.79
N GLN A 188 -23.25 7.74 14.60
CA GLN A 188 -23.41 9.11 14.14
C GLN A 188 -22.35 9.54 13.09
N HIS A 189 -21.31 8.75 12.88
CA HIS A 189 -20.27 9.01 11.88
C HIS A 189 -20.39 8.11 10.65
N HIS A 190 -21.39 7.23 10.63
CA HIS A 190 -21.67 6.35 9.50
C HIS A 190 -22.87 6.88 8.73
N PRO A 191 -22.79 7.04 7.40
CA PRO A 191 -23.94 7.44 6.62
C PRO A 191 -25.02 6.34 6.66
N ILE A 192 -26.26 6.77 6.56
CA ILE A 192 -27.39 5.88 6.35
C ILE A 192 -27.59 5.74 4.84
N ASP A 193 -27.69 4.51 4.38
CA ASP A 193 -28.01 4.20 3.00
C ASP A 193 -29.48 4.61 2.73
N PRO A 194 -29.73 5.52 1.78
CA PRO A 194 -31.07 6.00 1.53
C PRO A 194 -32.01 4.94 0.89
N GLU A 195 -31.47 3.87 0.31
CA GLU A 195 -32.23 2.80 -0.32
C GLU A 195 -32.67 1.73 0.70
N THR A 196 -31.77 1.40 1.65
CA THR A 196 -32.00 0.30 2.60
C THR A 196 -32.33 0.76 4.01
N GLY A 197 -32.04 2.02 4.36
CA GLY A 197 -32.14 2.54 5.72
C GLY A 197 -31.05 2.05 6.67
N GLU A 198 -30.07 1.29 6.20
CA GLU A 198 -28.99 0.72 7.00
C GLU A 198 -27.79 1.65 7.09
N TYR A 199 -27.05 1.53 8.20
CA TYR A 199 -25.76 2.21 8.35
C TYR A 199 -24.71 1.56 7.46
N ARG A 200 -24.01 2.37 6.67
CA ARG A 200 -22.93 1.87 5.80
C ARG A 200 -21.57 1.97 6.51
N PHE A 201 -20.86 0.87 6.52
CA PHE A 201 -19.50 0.84 7.06
C PHE A 201 -18.52 1.46 6.08
N ARG A 202 -17.62 2.30 6.58
CA ARG A 202 -16.70 3.05 5.69
C ARG A 202 -15.91 2.14 4.74
N ARG A 203 -15.63 0.92 5.13
CA ARG A 203 -14.92 -0.02 4.28
C ARG A 203 -15.70 -0.44 3.04
N ASP A 204 -17.03 -0.36 3.06
CA ASP A 204 -17.88 -0.71 1.93
C ASP A 204 -17.53 0.15 0.69
N TRP A 205 -16.89 1.30 0.88
CA TRP A 205 -16.39 2.16 -0.20
C TRP A 205 -15.29 1.51 -1.06
N HIS A 206 -14.74 0.37 -0.66
CA HIS A 206 -13.79 -0.41 -1.45
C HIS A 206 -14.45 -1.43 -2.37
N TYR A 207 -15.75 -1.66 -2.22
CA TYR A 207 -16.46 -2.71 -2.94
C TYR A 207 -17.58 -2.20 -3.82
N GLU A 208 -18.23 -1.10 -3.41
CA GLU A 208 -19.43 -0.61 -4.05
C GLU A 208 -19.35 0.88 -4.35
N ASP A 209 -19.65 1.26 -5.59
CA ASP A 209 -19.71 2.67 -5.99
C ASP A 209 -20.77 3.46 -5.20
N HIS A 210 -21.91 2.81 -4.92
CA HIS A 210 -22.96 3.42 -4.11
C HIS A 210 -22.43 3.80 -2.73
N ALA A 211 -21.80 2.86 -2.03
CA ALA A 211 -21.18 3.13 -0.74
C ALA A 211 -20.08 4.20 -0.83
N ALA A 212 -19.25 4.16 -1.88
CA ALA A 212 -18.21 5.15 -2.10
C ALA A 212 -18.76 6.57 -2.21
N ARG A 213 -19.87 6.74 -2.93
CA ARG A 213 -20.58 8.04 -3.06
C ARG A 213 -21.11 8.58 -1.73
N LEU A 214 -21.57 7.71 -0.83
CA LEU A 214 -21.98 8.11 0.53
C LEU A 214 -20.82 8.68 1.35
N PHE A 215 -19.59 8.26 1.03
CA PHE A 215 -18.35 8.77 1.65
C PHE A 215 -17.68 9.88 0.84
N GLY A 216 -18.33 10.40 -0.21
CA GLY A 216 -17.88 11.57 -0.96
C GLY A 216 -16.89 11.31 -2.07
N VAL A 217 -16.71 10.05 -2.50
CA VAL A 217 -15.90 9.70 -3.68
C VAL A 217 -16.78 9.04 -4.76
N PRO A 218 -16.48 9.23 -6.06
CA PRO A 218 -17.39 8.84 -7.13
C PRO A 218 -17.53 7.33 -7.32
N TYR A 219 -16.46 6.59 -7.08
CA TYR A 219 -16.37 5.15 -7.32
C TYR A 219 -15.69 4.43 -6.17
N ALA A 220 -15.92 3.12 -6.09
CA ALA A 220 -15.17 2.24 -5.21
C ALA A 220 -13.67 2.32 -5.54
N ASN A 221 -12.83 2.20 -4.52
CA ASN A 221 -11.40 2.47 -4.66
C ASN A 221 -10.55 1.30 -4.12
N VAL A 222 -9.40 1.16 -4.73
CA VAL A 222 -8.37 0.20 -4.29
C VAL A 222 -7.77 0.67 -2.97
N GLY A 223 -7.67 -0.22 -1.98
CA GLY A 223 -7.07 0.14 -0.69
C GLY A 223 -5.56 0.35 -0.79
N GLY A 224 -5.00 1.24 0.05
CA GLY A 224 -3.57 1.56 0.05
C GLY A 224 -2.68 0.33 0.18
N ILE A 225 -3.00 -0.60 1.09
CA ILE A 225 -2.26 -1.87 1.24
C ILE A 225 -2.25 -2.68 -0.07
N HIS A 226 -3.35 -2.69 -0.83
CA HIS A 226 -3.39 -3.38 -2.12
C HIS A 226 -2.44 -2.72 -3.13
N ASN A 227 -2.39 -1.38 -3.16
CA ASN A 227 -1.42 -0.68 -4.00
C ASN A 227 0.02 -1.03 -3.62
N GLU A 228 0.33 -1.13 -2.33
CA GLU A 228 1.65 -1.55 -1.85
C GLU A 228 2.01 -2.98 -2.31
N MET A 229 1.09 -3.94 -2.15
CA MET A 229 1.29 -5.32 -2.60
C MET A 229 1.59 -5.42 -4.10
N MET A 230 1.02 -4.52 -4.92
CA MET A 230 1.35 -4.46 -6.34
C MET A 230 2.80 -4.04 -6.58
N LEU A 231 3.28 -3.03 -5.84
CA LEU A 231 4.67 -2.58 -5.95
C LEU A 231 5.66 -3.68 -5.53
N VAL A 232 5.34 -4.40 -4.45
CA VAL A 232 6.15 -5.56 -3.98
C VAL A 232 6.29 -6.60 -5.09
N HIS A 233 5.22 -6.92 -5.84
CA HIS A 233 5.30 -7.88 -6.94
C HIS A 233 6.37 -7.50 -7.97
N GLY A 234 6.42 -6.24 -8.42
CA GLY A 234 7.45 -5.79 -9.34
C GLY A 234 8.87 -5.91 -8.79
N VAL A 235 9.04 -5.69 -7.49
CA VAL A 235 10.34 -5.83 -6.81
C VAL A 235 10.74 -7.29 -6.68
N THR A 236 9.82 -8.19 -6.27
CA THR A 236 10.12 -9.61 -6.11
C THR A 236 10.43 -10.29 -7.43
N ASP A 237 9.77 -9.91 -8.52
CA ASP A 237 10.11 -10.39 -9.86
C ASP A 237 11.52 -9.96 -10.28
N TRP A 238 11.90 -8.71 -9.95
CA TRP A 238 13.21 -8.16 -10.29
C TRP A 238 14.35 -8.75 -9.47
N MET A 239 14.15 -8.93 -8.15
CA MET A 239 15.23 -9.25 -7.22
C MET A 239 15.63 -10.74 -7.22
N GLY A 240 14.69 -11.66 -7.54
CA GLY A 240 14.90 -13.12 -7.41
C GLY A 240 14.73 -13.64 -5.99
N ASP A 241 14.78 -14.98 -5.85
CA ASP A 241 14.41 -15.67 -4.60
C ASP A 241 15.50 -15.60 -3.52
N ASP A 242 16.77 -15.38 -3.89
CA ASP A 242 17.92 -15.30 -2.96
C ASP A 242 18.08 -13.91 -2.31
N ALA A 243 17.32 -12.93 -2.78
CA ALA A 243 17.37 -11.56 -2.28
C ALA A 243 16.46 -11.36 -1.06
N PHE A 244 16.66 -10.24 -0.36
CA PHE A 244 15.87 -9.92 0.82
C PHE A 244 15.49 -8.44 0.84
N VAL A 245 14.19 -8.16 0.93
CA VAL A 245 13.69 -6.79 1.12
C VAL A 245 13.97 -6.38 2.57
N LYS A 246 14.83 -5.40 2.75
CA LYS A 246 15.17 -4.83 4.06
C LYS A 246 14.20 -3.72 4.46
N VAL A 247 13.82 -2.88 3.51
CA VAL A 247 12.95 -1.73 3.74
C VAL A 247 11.98 -1.56 2.56
N MET A 248 10.74 -1.26 2.87
CA MET A 248 9.77 -0.66 1.96
C MET A 248 9.22 0.61 2.61
N ASP A 249 9.32 1.75 1.94
CA ASP A 249 8.77 3.03 2.40
C ASP A 249 7.80 3.57 1.36
N SER A 250 6.50 3.34 1.56
CA SER A 250 5.44 3.65 0.60
C SER A 250 4.73 4.97 0.89
N GLN A 251 4.17 5.57 -0.13
CA GLN A 251 3.34 6.78 -0.05
C GLN A 251 2.16 6.67 -1.00
N ASP A 252 0.93 6.72 -0.46
CA ASP A 252 -0.28 6.89 -1.25
C ASP A 252 -0.41 8.36 -1.70
N ARG A 253 -0.43 8.61 -2.99
CA ARG A 253 -0.45 9.94 -3.60
C ARG A 253 -1.81 10.34 -4.13
N ARG A 254 -2.53 9.38 -4.70
CA ARG A 254 -3.85 9.55 -5.31
C ARG A 254 -4.69 8.31 -5.04
N MET A 255 -6.01 8.45 -5.12
CA MET A 255 -6.87 7.28 -5.14
C MET A 255 -6.73 6.54 -6.47
N ASN A 256 -6.70 5.22 -6.37
CA ASN A 256 -6.81 4.28 -7.46
C ASN A 256 -8.21 3.65 -7.37
N PHE A 257 -8.98 3.62 -8.45
CA PHE A 257 -10.38 3.21 -8.42
C PHE A 257 -10.58 1.84 -9.04
N LEU A 258 -11.65 1.15 -8.66
CA LEU A 258 -12.08 -0.03 -9.41
C LEU A 258 -12.40 0.39 -10.84
N GLY A 259 -11.96 -0.41 -11.80
CA GLY A 259 -11.99 -0.11 -13.23
C GLY A 259 -10.73 0.60 -13.74
N ASP A 260 -9.86 1.13 -12.88
CA ASP A 260 -8.54 1.62 -13.30
C ASP A 260 -7.55 0.43 -13.41
N MET A 261 -6.54 0.56 -14.25
CA MET A 261 -5.41 -0.35 -14.32
C MET A 261 -4.19 0.27 -13.64
N THR A 262 -3.16 -0.51 -13.40
CA THR A 262 -1.87 -0.03 -12.89
C THR A 262 -0.71 -0.67 -13.64
N TRP A 263 0.20 0.14 -14.13
CA TRP A 263 1.55 -0.27 -14.48
C TRP A 263 2.47 -0.06 -13.27
N VAL A 264 2.98 -1.14 -12.70
CA VAL A 264 4.05 -1.09 -11.71
C VAL A 264 5.35 -0.89 -12.47
N LYS A 265 5.99 0.24 -12.25
CA LYS A 265 7.25 0.64 -12.88
C LYS A 265 8.28 0.92 -11.80
N GLY A 266 9.56 0.86 -12.14
CA GLY A 266 10.61 1.19 -11.22
C GLY A 266 11.97 1.29 -11.88
N LYS A 267 12.95 1.71 -11.08
CA LYS A 267 14.37 1.79 -11.47
C LYS A 267 15.28 1.60 -10.26
N VAL A 268 16.48 1.19 -10.53
CA VAL A 268 17.58 1.22 -9.55
C VAL A 268 17.99 2.68 -9.33
N ALA A 269 17.84 3.17 -8.11
CA ALA A 269 18.26 4.52 -7.75
C ALA A 269 19.77 4.57 -7.43
N ARG A 270 20.25 3.60 -6.65
CA ARG A 270 21.67 3.46 -6.30
C ARG A 270 21.98 2.08 -5.78
N LYS A 271 23.27 1.73 -5.78
CA LYS A 271 23.81 0.54 -5.09
C LYS A 271 24.90 0.96 -4.12
N PHE A 272 24.97 0.29 -2.96
CA PHE A 272 25.92 0.63 -1.90
C PHE A 272 26.20 -0.56 -0.99
N VAL A 273 27.25 -0.44 -0.19
CA VAL A 273 27.56 -1.41 0.86
C VAL A 273 27.42 -0.71 2.20
N GLU A 274 26.66 -1.29 3.12
CA GLU A 274 26.48 -0.78 4.46
C GLU A 274 26.51 -1.93 5.47
N ASN A 275 27.29 -1.79 6.54
CA ASN A 275 27.50 -2.83 7.56
C ASN A 275 27.87 -4.22 6.99
N GLY A 276 28.59 -4.26 5.86
CA GLY A 276 28.96 -5.49 5.17
C GLY A 276 27.84 -6.08 4.30
N GLU A 277 26.67 -5.49 4.24
CA GLU A 277 25.58 -5.94 3.37
C GLU A 277 25.63 -5.23 2.00
N HIS A 278 25.40 -5.97 0.94
CA HIS A 278 25.34 -5.48 -0.44
C HIS A 278 23.90 -5.06 -0.75
N LEU A 279 23.65 -3.76 -0.78
CA LEU A 279 22.33 -3.15 -0.84
C LEU A 279 22.07 -2.44 -2.16
N VAL A 280 20.80 -2.46 -2.59
CA VAL A 280 20.30 -1.72 -3.74
C VAL A 280 19.05 -0.95 -3.32
N GLU A 281 19.00 0.35 -3.63
CA GLU A 281 17.82 1.17 -3.47
C GLU A 281 17.06 1.22 -4.79
N LEU A 282 15.75 0.92 -4.73
CA LEU A 282 14.84 0.96 -5.85
C LEU A 282 13.79 2.04 -5.62
N GLU A 283 13.54 2.86 -6.64
CA GLU A 283 12.35 3.71 -6.74
C GLU A 283 11.29 2.96 -7.55
N VAL A 284 10.13 2.70 -6.94
CA VAL A 284 9.03 1.94 -7.57
C VAL A 284 7.73 2.72 -7.44
N TRP A 285 6.92 2.72 -8.50
CA TRP A 285 5.63 3.41 -8.49
C TRP A 285 4.57 2.67 -9.27
N GLY A 286 3.30 2.90 -8.89
CA GLY A 286 2.13 2.47 -9.63
C GLY A 286 1.54 3.66 -10.39
N GLU A 287 1.42 3.53 -11.72
CA GLU A 287 0.90 4.52 -12.63
C GLU A 287 -0.34 3.96 -13.34
N ASN A 288 -1.44 4.71 -13.35
CA ASN A 288 -2.66 4.26 -14.00
C ASN A 288 -2.67 4.56 -15.52
N GLN A 289 -3.75 4.19 -16.22
CA GLN A 289 -3.94 4.41 -17.65
C GLN A 289 -3.89 5.90 -18.07
N ASP A 290 -4.15 6.82 -17.14
CA ASP A 290 -4.11 8.27 -17.38
C ASP A 290 -2.71 8.85 -17.12
N GLY A 291 -1.67 8.03 -16.89
CA GLY A 291 -0.32 8.46 -16.53
C GLY A 291 -0.21 9.04 -15.11
N VAL A 292 -1.21 8.80 -14.25
CA VAL A 292 -1.22 9.33 -12.89
C VAL A 292 -0.55 8.35 -11.94
N VAL A 293 0.52 8.80 -11.28
CA VAL A 293 1.16 8.04 -10.21
C VAL A 293 0.29 8.10 -8.96
N HIS A 294 -0.32 6.97 -8.61
CA HIS A 294 -1.21 6.88 -7.44
C HIS A 294 -0.49 6.42 -6.18
N THR A 295 0.54 5.60 -6.30
CA THR A 295 1.36 5.10 -5.18
C THR A 295 2.82 5.03 -5.60
N LYS A 296 3.73 5.32 -4.68
CA LYS A 296 5.16 5.13 -4.89
C LYS A 296 5.81 4.59 -3.63
N ALA A 297 6.93 3.90 -3.78
CA ALA A 297 7.73 3.44 -2.66
C ALA A 297 9.23 3.43 -3.00
N ASN A 298 10.04 3.60 -1.97
CA ASN A 298 11.45 3.27 -2.01
C ASN A 298 11.65 1.92 -1.33
N PHE A 299 12.42 1.04 -1.97
CA PHE A 299 12.81 -0.24 -1.41
C PHE A 299 14.31 -0.27 -1.19
N ILE A 300 14.74 -0.89 -0.09
CA ILE A 300 16.13 -1.31 0.10
C ILE A 300 16.13 -2.83 0.03
N VAL A 301 16.85 -3.36 -0.93
CA VAL A 301 16.96 -4.80 -1.18
C VAL A 301 18.40 -5.22 -0.94
N ARG A 302 18.62 -6.25 -0.11
CA ARG A 302 19.90 -6.93 -0.01
C ARG A 302 19.99 -7.98 -1.11
N LEU A 303 21.05 -7.93 -1.89
CA LEU A 303 21.40 -8.94 -2.89
C LEU A 303 22.61 -9.74 -2.44
N VAL A 304 22.75 -10.93 -2.99
CA VAL A 304 23.93 -11.77 -2.79
C VAL A 304 25.10 -11.20 -3.59
N SER A 305 26.28 -11.15 -2.97
CA SER A 305 27.52 -10.88 -3.70
C SER A 305 28.14 -12.18 -4.19
N ARG A 306 28.85 -12.15 -5.32
CA ARG A 306 29.54 -13.32 -5.86
C ARG A 306 30.56 -13.89 -4.87
N ALA A 307 31.22 -13.02 -4.09
CA ALA A 307 32.18 -13.43 -3.07
C ALA A 307 31.51 -14.18 -1.92
N GLU A 308 30.32 -13.71 -1.46
CA GLU A 308 29.53 -14.39 -0.42
C GLU A 308 29.03 -15.75 -0.90
N TYR A 309 28.55 -15.82 -2.13
CA TYR A 309 28.02 -17.05 -2.71
C TYR A 309 29.08 -18.15 -2.82
N GLN A 310 30.31 -17.79 -3.24
CA GLN A 310 31.43 -18.73 -3.33
C GLN A 310 31.92 -19.22 -1.97
N SER A 311 31.75 -18.45 -0.90
CA SER A 311 32.14 -18.84 0.46
C SER A 311 31.13 -19.74 1.17
N SER A 312 29.94 -19.93 0.58
CA SER A 312 28.84 -20.74 1.14
C SER A 312 28.90 -22.21 0.70
N PHE A 313 29.87 -22.57 -0.14
CA PHE A 313 30.17 -23.92 -0.64
C PHE A 313 31.62 -24.30 -0.30
#